data_3e3857b895171d383a48173445b62e74
#
_entry.id   3e3857b895171d383a48173445b62e74
#
_cell.length_a   1.000
_cell.length_b   1.000
_cell.length_c   1.000
_cell.angle_alpha   90.00
_cell.angle_beta   90.00
_cell.angle_gamma   90.00
#
_symmetry.space_group_name_H-M   'P 1'
#
loop_
_entity.id
_entity.type
_entity.pdbx_description
1 polymer ?
#
loop_
_entity_poly.entity_id
_entity_poly.type
_entity_poly.pdbx_seq_one_letter_code
_entity_poly.pdbx_strand_id
1 'polypeptide(L)'
;MNKRIAELMELNKAVDVICAEVEKTNEVKREQLKGNYRDRWNAMFDDLDEIIPVVHSITKAGDRIGKFEFGYPYGYRAIGEDGVTFIRNSASTVVYVDYGCGWNQIRRDNFEDWYRHYKPTVEALLDNWHGGRNLYGQIEKGLEKRLAASIKKKVEACRKATEELDKKLANL
;
A
#
# COMPACT_ATOMS: atom_id res chain seq x y z
N MET A 1 46.35 -25.91 -32.87
CA MET A 1 45.45 -24.89 -32.27
C MET A 1 46.29 -23.68 -31.85
N ASN A 2 45.83 -22.49 -32.13
CA ASN A 2 46.53 -21.25 -31.75
C ASN A 2 46.64 -21.19 -30.21
N LYS A 3 47.86 -20.89 -29.70
CA LYS A 3 48.13 -20.78 -28.26
C LYS A 3 47.16 -19.84 -27.55
N ARG A 4 46.83 -18.71 -28.19
CA ARG A 4 45.87 -17.73 -27.65
C ARG A 4 44.46 -18.32 -27.49
N ILE A 5 44.03 -19.14 -28.42
CA ILE A 5 42.70 -19.82 -28.31
C ILE A 5 42.71 -20.79 -27.15
N ALA A 6 43.75 -21.57 -26.93
CA ALA A 6 43.88 -22.48 -25.82
C ALA A 6 43.82 -21.74 -24.46
N GLU A 7 44.53 -20.62 -24.33
CA GLU A 7 44.51 -19.76 -23.15
C GLU A 7 43.10 -19.21 -22.88
N LEU A 8 42.39 -18.75 -23.91
CA LEU A 8 41.03 -18.26 -23.79
C LEU A 8 40.02 -19.36 -23.38
N MET A 9 40.21 -20.57 -23.87
CA MET A 9 39.36 -21.71 -23.46
C MET A 9 39.54 -22.06 -21.98
N GLU A 10 40.77 -22.05 -21.47
CA GLU A 10 41.02 -22.27 -20.04
C GLU A 10 40.47 -21.13 -19.18
N LEU A 11 40.63 -19.88 -19.63
CA LEU A 11 40.05 -18.73 -18.97
C LEU A 11 38.50 -18.81 -18.92
N ASN A 12 37.87 -19.21 -20.02
CA ASN A 12 36.44 -19.39 -20.10
C ASN A 12 35.92 -20.42 -19.07
N LYS A 13 36.61 -21.55 -18.93
CA LYS A 13 36.27 -22.55 -17.91
C LYS A 13 36.39 -21.99 -16.49
N ALA A 14 37.43 -21.22 -16.20
CA ALA A 14 37.64 -20.59 -14.92
C ALA A 14 36.54 -19.57 -14.62
N VAL A 15 36.12 -18.79 -15.61
CA VAL A 15 35.00 -17.84 -15.49
C VAL A 15 33.70 -18.56 -15.25
N ASP A 16 33.42 -19.69 -15.89
CA ASP A 16 32.19 -20.49 -15.65
C ASP A 16 32.09 -20.96 -14.18
N VAL A 17 33.22 -21.36 -13.58
CA VAL A 17 33.26 -21.76 -12.16
C VAL A 17 32.93 -20.57 -11.25
N ILE A 18 33.55 -19.41 -11.53
CA ILE A 18 33.29 -18.17 -10.75
C ILE A 18 31.83 -17.76 -10.90
N CYS A 19 31.28 -17.78 -12.10
CA CYS A 19 29.89 -17.46 -12.36
C CYS A 19 28.92 -18.38 -11.59
N ALA A 20 29.22 -19.68 -11.50
CA ALA A 20 28.42 -20.62 -10.72
C ALA A 20 28.43 -20.30 -9.21
N GLU A 21 29.57 -19.90 -8.66
CA GLU A 21 29.68 -19.49 -7.25
C GLU A 21 28.93 -18.19 -6.98
N VAL A 22 29.06 -17.21 -7.87
CA VAL A 22 28.33 -15.93 -7.80
C VAL A 22 26.82 -16.18 -7.85
N GLU A 23 26.36 -17.07 -8.72
CA GLU A 23 24.93 -17.40 -8.83
C GLU A 23 24.37 -18.02 -7.55
N LYS A 24 25.09 -18.90 -6.88
CA LYS A 24 24.70 -19.43 -5.57
C LYS A 24 24.53 -18.32 -4.52
N THR A 25 25.48 -17.38 -4.50
CA THR A 25 25.41 -16.22 -3.60
C THR A 25 24.22 -15.33 -3.93
N ASN A 26 23.95 -15.11 -5.22
CA ASN A 26 22.81 -14.32 -5.67
C ASN A 26 21.48 -14.98 -5.35
N GLU A 27 21.39 -16.31 -5.40
CA GLU A 27 20.19 -17.05 -4.99
C GLU A 27 19.85 -16.80 -3.52
N VAL A 28 20.83 -16.86 -2.63
CA VAL A 28 20.65 -16.53 -1.21
C VAL A 28 20.14 -15.08 -1.04
N LYS A 29 20.72 -14.14 -1.77
CA LYS A 29 20.27 -12.73 -1.73
C LYS A 29 18.83 -12.56 -2.24
N ARG A 30 18.46 -13.29 -3.29
CA ARG A 30 17.07 -13.27 -3.81
C ARG A 30 16.08 -13.79 -2.78
N GLU A 31 16.42 -14.87 -2.07
CA GLU A 31 15.56 -15.40 -1.01
C GLU A 31 15.43 -14.43 0.18
N GLN A 32 16.52 -13.76 0.56
CA GLN A 32 16.48 -12.70 1.57
C GLN A 32 15.59 -11.53 1.13
N LEU A 33 15.73 -11.09 -0.11
CA LEU A 33 14.91 -10.03 -0.68
C LEU A 33 13.43 -10.40 -0.69
N LYS A 34 13.12 -11.63 -1.12
CA LYS A 34 11.76 -12.17 -1.09
C LYS A 34 11.17 -12.19 0.33
N GLY A 35 11.97 -12.60 1.32
CA GLY A 35 11.58 -12.57 2.72
C GLY A 35 11.23 -11.16 3.20
N ASN A 36 12.05 -10.17 2.85
CA ASN A 36 11.78 -8.77 3.18
C ASN A 36 10.49 -8.25 2.54
N TYR A 37 10.21 -8.60 1.30
CA TYR A 37 8.95 -8.23 0.65
C TYR A 37 7.74 -8.95 1.23
N ARG A 38 7.89 -10.19 1.68
CA ARG A 38 6.83 -10.89 2.42
C ARG A 38 6.48 -10.18 3.72
N ASP A 39 7.48 -9.74 4.48
CA ASP A 39 7.26 -8.99 5.71
C ASP A 39 6.56 -7.65 5.44
N ARG A 40 6.97 -6.94 4.41
CA ARG A 40 6.30 -5.71 3.97
C ARG A 40 4.86 -5.94 3.49
N TRP A 41 4.62 -7.05 2.81
CA TRP A 41 3.27 -7.47 2.42
C TRP A 41 2.36 -7.66 3.63
N ASN A 42 2.83 -8.39 4.62
CA ASN A 42 2.07 -8.57 5.85
C ASN A 42 1.84 -7.24 6.57
N ALA A 43 2.86 -6.41 6.68
CA ALA A 43 2.75 -5.09 7.28
C ALA A 43 1.75 -4.18 6.55
N MET A 44 1.72 -4.21 5.21
CA MET A 44 0.72 -3.49 4.43
C MET A 44 -0.71 -3.91 4.78
N PHE A 45 -0.97 -5.21 4.92
CA PHE A 45 -2.28 -5.70 5.32
C PHE A 45 -2.63 -5.37 6.78
N ASP A 46 -1.65 -5.35 7.68
CA ASP A 46 -1.84 -4.90 9.06
C ASP A 46 -2.23 -3.41 9.09
N ASP A 47 -1.52 -2.58 8.34
CA ASP A 47 -1.84 -1.16 8.17
C ASP A 47 -3.26 -0.94 7.62
N LEU A 48 -3.65 -1.71 6.60
CA LEU A 48 -4.97 -1.62 5.99
C LEU A 48 -6.08 -2.06 6.94
N ASP A 49 -5.87 -3.13 7.70
CA ASP A 49 -6.82 -3.62 8.68
C ASP A 49 -7.04 -2.62 9.83
N GLU A 50 -6.03 -1.83 10.16
CA GLU A 50 -6.11 -0.77 11.16
C GLU A 50 -6.79 0.49 10.62
N ILE A 51 -6.37 0.98 9.45
CA ILE A 51 -6.76 2.30 8.95
C ILE A 51 -8.13 2.32 8.27
N ILE A 52 -8.51 1.24 7.57
CA ILE A 52 -9.76 1.20 6.80
C ILE A 52 -11.01 1.37 7.67
N PRO A 53 -11.14 0.76 8.86
CA PRO A 53 -12.28 1.00 9.74
C PRO A 53 -12.41 2.47 10.18
N VAL A 54 -11.27 3.14 10.41
CA VAL A 54 -11.24 4.57 10.76
C VAL A 54 -11.70 5.41 9.59
N VAL A 55 -11.18 5.15 8.40
CA VAL A 55 -11.63 5.81 7.17
C VAL A 55 -13.15 5.68 7.03
N HIS A 56 -13.68 4.47 7.25
CA HIS A 56 -15.12 4.20 7.20
C HIS A 56 -15.94 5.05 8.13
N SER A 57 -15.52 5.17 9.35
CA SER A 57 -16.29 5.88 10.35
C SER A 57 -16.47 7.37 10.07
N ILE A 58 -15.60 7.96 9.21
CA ILE A 58 -15.55 9.40 8.97
C ILE A 58 -15.73 9.81 7.51
N THR A 59 -15.84 8.87 6.57
CA THR A 59 -16.03 9.15 5.14
C THR A 59 -17.38 8.67 4.64
N LYS A 60 -17.86 9.30 3.57
CA LYS A 60 -19.03 8.88 2.81
C LYS A 60 -18.60 8.50 1.39
N ALA A 61 -19.49 7.83 0.66
CA ALA A 61 -19.28 7.55 -0.75
C ALA A 61 -18.95 8.83 -1.54
N GLY A 62 -17.91 8.78 -2.35
CA GLY A 62 -17.42 9.92 -3.14
C GLY A 62 -16.51 10.88 -2.38
N ASP A 63 -16.31 10.71 -1.09
CA ASP A 63 -15.34 11.50 -0.33
C ASP A 63 -13.90 11.20 -0.78
N ARG A 64 -13.04 12.21 -0.68
CA ARG A 64 -11.62 12.08 -0.98
C ARG A 64 -10.75 12.37 0.23
N ILE A 65 -9.71 11.58 0.40
CA ILE A 65 -8.60 11.85 1.32
C ILE A 65 -7.33 11.88 0.47
N GLY A 66 -6.77 13.08 0.26
CA GLY A 66 -5.68 13.26 -0.68
C GLY A 66 -6.08 12.78 -2.08
N LYS A 67 -5.37 11.80 -2.60
CA LYS A 67 -5.61 11.18 -3.92
C LYS A 67 -6.55 9.97 -3.88
N PHE A 68 -7.00 9.57 -2.69
CA PHE A 68 -7.88 8.42 -2.52
C PHE A 68 -9.34 8.86 -2.52
N GLU A 69 -10.14 8.24 -3.39
CA GLU A 69 -11.59 8.37 -3.41
C GLU A 69 -12.24 7.16 -2.77
N PHE A 70 -13.19 7.39 -1.86
CA PHE A 70 -13.89 6.34 -1.14
C PHE A 70 -15.26 6.10 -1.74
N GLY A 71 -15.56 4.88 -2.11
CA GLY A 71 -16.80 4.48 -2.76
C GLY A 71 -17.62 3.48 -1.96
N TYR A 72 -18.93 3.53 -2.15
CA TYR A 72 -19.93 2.63 -1.59
C TYR A 72 -20.67 1.96 -2.77
N PRO A 73 -21.23 0.74 -2.71
CA PRO A 73 -21.70 0.02 -1.54
C PRO A 73 -20.93 -1.25 -1.16
N TYR A 74 -19.82 -1.56 -1.81
CA TYR A 74 -19.15 -2.88 -1.67
C TYR A 74 -18.04 -2.94 -0.61
N GLY A 75 -18.15 -2.16 0.45
CA GLY A 75 -17.08 -1.92 1.40
C GLY A 75 -16.26 -0.70 0.98
N TYR A 76 -15.06 -0.52 1.59
CA TYR A 76 -14.23 0.62 1.24
C TYR A 76 -13.54 0.37 -0.07
N ARG A 77 -13.71 1.30 -0.97
CA ARG A 77 -12.91 1.43 -2.17
C ARG A 77 -12.09 2.70 -2.05
N ALA A 78 -10.80 2.57 -1.84
CA ALA A 78 -9.88 3.66 -1.98
C ALA A 78 -9.15 3.50 -3.31
N ILE A 79 -9.28 4.46 -4.22
CA ILE A 79 -8.61 4.45 -5.52
C ILE A 79 -7.39 5.34 -5.41
N GLY A 80 -6.18 4.74 -5.45
CA GLY A 80 -4.92 5.45 -5.58
C GLY A 80 -4.64 5.86 -7.03
N GLU A 81 -3.77 6.84 -7.24
CA GLU A 81 -3.34 7.28 -8.58
C GLU A 81 -2.67 6.16 -9.40
N ASP A 82 -2.11 5.15 -8.75
CA ASP A 82 -1.36 4.07 -9.38
C ASP A 82 -2.23 2.85 -9.74
N GLY A 83 -3.55 3.01 -9.83
CA GLY A 83 -4.46 1.91 -10.14
C GLY A 83 -4.62 0.88 -9.01
N VAL A 84 -4.21 1.21 -7.79
CA VAL A 84 -4.38 0.36 -6.62
C VAL A 84 -5.70 0.69 -5.94
N THR A 85 -6.55 -0.30 -5.78
CA THR A 85 -7.84 -0.15 -5.10
C THR A 85 -7.88 -1.07 -3.89
N PHE A 86 -8.20 -0.49 -2.73
CA PHE A 86 -8.39 -1.25 -1.50
C PHE A 86 -9.89 -1.43 -1.26
N ILE A 87 -10.32 -2.66 -1.08
CA ILE A 87 -11.69 -2.99 -0.73
C ILE A 87 -11.67 -3.82 0.54
N ARG A 88 -12.45 -3.40 1.52
CA ARG A 88 -12.76 -4.24 2.68
C ARG A 88 -14.20 -4.70 2.58
N ASN A 89 -14.39 -6.01 2.59
CA ASN A 89 -15.68 -6.62 2.87
C ASN A 89 -15.77 -6.99 4.36
N SER A 90 -16.90 -7.53 4.81
CA SER A 90 -17.12 -7.92 6.21
C SER A 90 -16.13 -8.96 6.75
N ALA A 91 -15.38 -9.64 5.91
CA ALA A 91 -14.53 -10.76 6.27
C ALA A 91 -13.03 -10.44 6.20
N SER A 92 -12.58 -9.65 5.22
CA SER A 92 -11.15 -9.37 5.03
C SER A 92 -10.87 -8.16 4.16
N THR A 93 -9.71 -7.57 4.36
CA THR A 93 -9.17 -6.55 3.45
C THR A 93 -8.62 -7.21 2.20
N VAL A 94 -9.00 -6.69 1.05
CA VAL A 94 -8.54 -7.13 -0.25
C VAL A 94 -7.99 -5.94 -1.00
N VAL A 95 -6.85 -6.14 -1.63
CA VAL A 95 -6.22 -5.16 -2.50
C VAL A 95 -6.47 -5.58 -3.94
N TYR A 96 -6.95 -4.66 -4.77
CA TYR A 96 -7.08 -4.85 -6.19
C TYR A 96 -6.03 -4.04 -6.91
N VAL A 97 -5.34 -4.66 -7.83
CA VAL A 97 -4.31 -4.01 -8.66
C VAL A 97 -4.69 -4.18 -10.12
N ASP A 98 -4.71 -3.07 -10.86
CA ASP A 98 -4.92 -3.07 -12.30
C ASP A 98 -3.58 -3.15 -13.03
N TYR A 99 -3.41 -4.14 -13.89
CA TYR A 99 -2.24 -4.33 -14.74
C TYR A 99 -2.44 -3.89 -16.19
N GLY A 100 -3.52 -3.16 -16.48
CA GLY A 100 -3.90 -2.85 -17.84
C GLY A 100 -4.69 -3.97 -18.55
N CYS A 101 -4.93 -5.09 -17.89
CA CYS A 101 -5.76 -6.20 -18.38
C CYS A 101 -6.92 -6.57 -17.44
N GLY A 102 -7.21 -5.71 -16.49
CA GLY A 102 -8.27 -5.88 -15.50
C GLY A 102 -7.77 -5.91 -14.05
N TRP A 103 -8.73 -5.86 -13.14
CA TRP A 103 -8.46 -5.84 -11.71
C TRP A 103 -8.18 -7.24 -11.19
N ASN A 104 -7.03 -7.42 -10.57
CA ASN A 104 -6.62 -8.66 -9.93
C ASN A 104 -6.60 -8.52 -8.42
N GLN A 105 -7.08 -9.53 -7.73
CA GLN A 105 -7.26 -9.55 -6.30
C GLN A 105 -6.01 -10.02 -5.57
N ILE A 106 -5.51 -9.20 -4.65
CA ILE A 106 -4.41 -9.51 -3.76
C ILE A 106 -4.94 -9.67 -2.34
N ARG A 107 -4.59 -10.77 -1.69
CA ARG A 107 -4.96 -11.08 -0.32
C ARG A 107 -3.72 -11.40 0.51
N ARG A 108 -3.83 -11.32 1.82
CA ARG A 108 -2.74 -11.63 2.75
C ARG A 108 -2.09 -12.99 2.49
N ASP A 109 -2.90 -13.99 2.14
CA ASP A 109 -2.49 -15.38 2.01
C ASP A 109 -1.94 -15.78 0.63
N ASN A 110 -1.93 -14.87 -0.35
CA ASN A 110 -1.50 -15.22 -1.71
C ASN A 110 -0.20 -14.55 -2.17
N PHE A 111 0.66 -14.14 -1.22
CA PHE A 111 1.96 -13.52 -1.52
C PHE A 111 2.83 -14.38 -2.45
N GLU A 112 2.96 -15.68 -2.18
CA GLU A 112 3.85 -16.58 -2.93
C GLU A 112 3.48 -16.65 -4.40
N ASP A 113 2.18 -16.76 -4.71
CA ASP A 113 1.69 -16.81 -6.08
C ASP A 113 1.93 -15.48 -6.80
N TRP A 114 1.65 -14.37 -6.14
CA TRP A 114 1.84 -13.05 -6.68
C TRP A 114 3.30 -12.73 -6.90
N TYR A 115 4.17 -13.02 -5.95
CA TYR A 115 5.61 -12.78 -6.08
C TYR A 115 6.25 -13.66 -7.15
N ARG A 116 5.74 -14.87 -7.35
CA ARG A 116 6.20 -15.79 -8.40
C ARG A 116 5.88 -15.27 -9.80
N HIS A 117 4.66 -14.79 -10.01
CA HIS A 117 4.16 -14.46 -11.34
C HIS A 117 4.21 -12.98 -11.69
N TYR A 118 4.20 -12.10 -10.68
CA TYR A 118 4.06 -10.65 -10.86
C TYR A 118 5.02 -9.86 -9.96
N LYS A 119 6.23 -10.36 -9.81
CA LYS A 119 7.26 -9.79 -8.94
C LYS A 119 7.43 -8.28 -9.07
N PRO A 120 7.61 -7.68 -10.28
CA PRO A 120 7.80 -6.24 -10.41
C PRO A 120 6.64 -5.42 -9.86
N THR A 121 5.41 -5.92 -10.02
CA THR A 121 4.21 -5.24 -9.53
C THR A 121 4.11 -5.30 -8.00
N VAL A 122 4.40 -6.45 -7.40
CA VAL A 122 4.43 -6.61 -5.95
C VAL A 122 5.48 -5.69 -5.33
N GLU A 123 6.67 -5.67 -5.88
CA GLU A 123 7.76 -4.81 -5.41
C GLU A 123 7.37 -3.32 -5.52
N ALA A 124 6.83 -2.90 -6.66
CA ALA A 124 6.38 -1.52 -6.87
C ALA A 124 5.25 -1.11 -5.90
N LEU A 125 4.27 -1.98 -5.67
CA LEU A 125 3.21 -1.76 -4.70
C LEU A 125 3.76 -1.55 -3.30
N LEU A 126 4.63 -2.45 -2.84
CA LEU A 126 5.17 -2.41 -1.49
C LEU A 126 6.17 -1.26 -1.30
N ASP A 127 6.97 -0.93 -2.31
CA ASP A 127 7.85 0.22 -2.28
C ASP A 127 7.07 1.54 -2.23
N ASN A 128 5.94 1.63 -2.93
CA ASN A 128 5.03 2.78 -2.84
C ASN A 128 4.33 2.87 -1.48
N TRP A 129 3.98 1.74 -0.88
CA TRP A 129 3.33 1.69 0.43
C TRP A 129 4.26 2.15 1.55
N HIS A 130 5.49 1.62 1.58
CA HIS A 130 6.46 1.81 2.66
C HIS A 130 7.62 2.77 2.33
N GLY A 131 7.72 3.25 1.11
CA GLY A 131 8.85 4.02 0.59
C GLY A 131 8.51 5.41 0.08
N GLY A 132 9.15 5.82 -1.02
CA GLY A 132 9.17 7.19 -1.52
C GLY A 132 7.85 7.88 -1.76
N ARG A 133 6.79 7.19 -2.15
CA ARG A 133 5.44 7.76 -2.27
C ARG A 133 4.64 7.63 -0.97
N ASN A 134 4.96 6.68 -0.13
CA ASN A 134 4.34 6.42 1.18
C ASN A 134 2.81 6.54 1.14
N LEU A 135 2.16 5.60 0.46
CA LEU A 135 0.70 5.59 0.30
C LEU A 135 -0.04 5.58 1.64
N TYR A 136 0.45 4.80 2.60
CA TYR A 136 -0.07 4.78 3.96
C TYR A 136 -0.02 6.16 4.62
N GLY A 137 1.14 6.83 4.56
CA GLY A 137 1.31 8.16 5.15
C GLY A 137 0.43 9.24 4.50
N GLN A 138 0.09 9.09 3.22
CA GLN A 138 -0.87 10.00 2.57
C GLN A 138 -2.27 9.82 3.12
N ILE A 139 -2.71 8.57 3.34
CA ILE A 139 -4.01 8.26 3.94
C ILE A 139 -4.05 8.79 5.37
N GLU A 140 -3.03 8.49 6.17
CA GLU A 140 -2.92 8.91 7.57
C GLU A 140 -2.99 10.43 7.73
N LYS A 141 -2.19 11.20 6.98
CA LYS A 141 -2.22 12.66 6.97
C LYS A 141 -3.58 13.23 6.52
N GLY A 142 -4.20 12.60 5.54
CA GLY A 142 -5.53 13.00 5.08
C GLY A 142 -6.60 12.77 6.15
N LEU A 143 -6.53 11.67 6.88
CA LEU A 143 -7.41 11.36 8.01
C LEU A 143 -7.22 12.34 9.16
N GLU A 144 -5.99 12.62 9.54
CA GLU A 144 -5.65 13.59 10.58
C GLU A 144 -6.26 14.97 10.27
N LYS A 145 -6.03 15.47 9.05
CA LYS A 145 -6.59 16.74 8.60
C LYS A 145 -8.12 16.75 8.65
N ARG A 146 -8.76 15.66 8.23
CA ARG A 146 -10.21 15.54 8.21
C ARG A 146 -10.81 15.50 9.61
N LEU A 147 -10.19 14.74 10.51
CA LEU A 147 -10.61 14.66 11.92
C LEU A 147 -10.47 16.02 12.61
N ALA A 148 -9.35 16.70 12.42
CA ALA A 148 -9.15 18.05 12.96
C ALA A 148 -10.21 19.05 12.46
N ALA A 149 -10.55 19.03 11.17
CA ALA A 149 -11.63 19.86 10.61
C ALA A 149 -13.00 19.50 11.19
N SER A 150 -13.30 18.21 11.39
CA SER A 150 -14.54 17.74 12.00
C SER A 150 -14.68 18.21 13.45
N ILE A 151 -13.62 18.11 14.23
CA ILE A 151 -13.56 18.59 15.62
C ILE A 151 -13.83 20.09 15.67
N LYS A 152 -13.12 20.86 14.87
CA LYS A 152 -13.32 22.31 14.79
C LYS A 152 -14.75 22.69 14.47
N LYS A 153 -15.38 22.02 13.50
CA LYS A 153 -16.77 22.26 13.12
C LYS A 153 -17.73 21.96 14.25
N LYS A 154 -17.53 20.85 14.98
CA LYS A 154 -18.38 20.47 16.10
C LYS A 154 -18.27 21.45 17.27
N VAL A 155 -17.07 21.86 17.62
CA VAL A 155 -16.82 22.86 18.66
C VAL A 155 -17.49 24.19 18.32
N GLU A 156 -17.37 24.67 17.10
CA GLU A 156 -17.99 25.91 16.64
C GLU A 156 -19.52 25.83 16.66
N ALA A 157 -20.10 24.69 16.27
CA ALA A 157 -21.53 24.48 16.35
C ALA A 157 -22.06 24.52 17.80
N CYS A 158 -21.33 23.90 18.73
CA CYS A 158 -21.67 23.95 20.17
C CYS A 158 -21.57 25.37 20.72
N ARG A 159 -20.54 26.13 20.35
CA ARG A 159 -20.38 27.53 20.75
C ARG A 159 -21.55 28.39 20.30
N LYS A 160 -21.93 28.29 19.01
CA LYS A 160 -23.07 29.03 18.46
C LYS A 160 -24.38 28.67 19.14
N ALA A 161 -24.63 27.37 19.38
CA ALA A 161 -25.83 26.92 20.09
C ALA A 161 -25.91 27.50 21.50
N THR A 162 -24.79 27.52 22.23
CA THR A 162 -24.71 28.13 23.56
C THR A 162 -24.99 29.62 23.52
N GLU A 163 -24.37 30.36 22.60
CA GLU A 163 -24.62 31.80 22.44
C GLU A 163 -26.08 32.12 22.11
N GLU A 164 -26.73 31.33 21.27
CA GLU A 164 -28.15 31.51 20.97
C GLU A 164 -29.05 31.28 22.20
N LEU A 165 -28.76 30.26 23.02
CA LEU A 165 -29.48 30.00 24.25
C LEU A 165 -29.27 31.12 25.27
N ASP A 166 -28.03 31.59 25.43
CA ASP A 166 -27.72 32.72 26.33
C ASP A 166 -28.48 34.00 25.92
N LYS A 167 -28.52 34.31 24.61
CA LYS A 167 -29.31 35.43 24.10
C LYS A 167 -30.80 35.27 24.40
N LYS A 168 -31.37 34.08 24.24
CA LYS A 168 -32.77 33.81 24.55
C LYS A 168 -33.07 33.99 26.03
N LEU A 169 -32.19 33.48 26.91
CA LEU A 169 -32.31 33.65 28.35
C LEU A 169 -32.20 35.11 28.77
N ALA A 170 -31.32 35.89 28.18
CA ALA A 170 -31.15 37.31 28.46
C ALA A 170 -32.38 38.14 28.08
N ASN A 171 -33.21 37.69 27.12
CA ASN A 171 -34.40 38.37 26.66
C ASN A 171 -35.70 37.95 27.41
N LEU A 172 -35.58 37.06 28.35
CA LEU A 172 -36.70 36.74 29.28
C LEU A 172 -36.71 37.69 30.46
#